data_ae7031e97e5ea886cc52f927602f66dd
#
_entry.id   ae7031e97e5ea886cc52f927602f66dd
#
_cell.length_a   1.000
_cell.length_b   1.000
_cell.length_c   1.000
_cell.angle_alpha   90.00
_cell.angle_beta   90.00
_cell.angle_gamma   90.00
#
_symmetry.space_group_name_H-M   'P 1'
#
loop_
_entity.id
_entity.type
_entity.pdbx_description
1 polymer ?
#
loop_
_entity_poly.entity_id
_entity_poly.type
_entity_poly.pdbx_seq_one_letter_code
_entity_poly.pdbx_strand_id
1 'polypeptide(L)'
;MHKQETRLKKAHIALMKHPETALYSGVMLMGKSEVSEKPFTAYTDGVNKKYSKPFIEKITSDAQLRGLVLHENLHVALKQIPRGKDMFKEDSKIANMAADFVVNDIIYNIQGTISGGGERIVLLPDNALYDPMFHNWNMREVYNYIRKENPQRQKGKGSSGGSGNEQNNNPSEGGNQDSDGDNIIKVNGKEYDMGGDDFDEHDWESKIGRAHV
;
A
#
# COMPACT_ATOMS: atom_id res chain seq x y z
N MET A 1 -5.64 26.93 8.80
CA MET A 1 -5.57 25.74 7.92
C MET A 1 -4.10 25.41 7.73
N HIS A 2 -3.70 24.17 8.06
CA HIS A 2 -2.30 23.76 7.98
C HIS A 2 -1.82 23.77 6.52
N LYS A 3 -0.53 24.15 6.30
CA LYS A 3 0.09 24.22 4.97
C LYS A 3 -0.11 22.90 4.19
N GLN A 4 0.05 21.75 4.84
CA GLN A 4 -0.07 20.42 4.23
C GLN A 4 -1.51 20.06 3.83
N GLU A 5 -2.50 20.47 4.61
CA GLU A 5 -3.92 20.33 4.21
C GLU A 5 -4.22 21.11 2.92
N THR A 6 -3.63 22.30 2.79
CA THR A 6 -3.78 23.10 1.58
C THR A 6 -3.11 22.45 0.39
N ARG A 7 -1.90 21.87 0.56
CA ARG A 7 -1.20 21.13 -0.49
C ARG A 7 -2.00 19.90 -0.92
N LEU A 8 -2.52 19.13 0.05
CA LEU A 8 -3.35 17.95 -0.22
C LEU A 8 -4.61 18.31 -1.02
N LYS A 9 -5.32 19.39 -0.63
CA LYS A 9 -6.50 19.88 -1.35
C LYS A 9 -6.17 20.31 -2.77
N LYS A 10 -5.04 21.02 -2.98
CA LYS A 10 -4.59 21.41 -4.31
C LYS A 10 -4.28 20.19 -5.18
N ALA A 11 -3.66 19.16 -4.62
CA ALA A 11 -3.39 17.90 -5.30
C ALA A 11 -4.68 17.22 -5.79
N HIS A 12 -5.70 17.09 -4.93
CA HIS A 12 -7.02 16.56 -5.29
C HIS A 12 -7.67 17.37 -6.44
N ILE A 13 -7.68 18.71 -6.32
CA ILE A 13 -8.28 19.57 -7.33
C ILE A 13 -7.57 19.43 -8.68
N ALA A 14 -6.23 19.36 -8.69
CA ALA A 14 -5.46 19.19 -9.90
C ALA A 14 -5.79 17.86 -10.60
N LEU A 15 -5.83 16.77 -9.84
CA LEU A 15 -6.19 15.45 -10.35
C LEU A 15 -7.62 15.40 -10.91
N MET A 16 -8.59 15.98 -10.21
CA MET A 16 -9.98 16.01 -10.67
C MET A 16 -10.20 16.83 -11.94
N LYS A 17 -9.33 17.81 -12.20
CA LYS A 17 -9.41 18.66 -13.40
C LYS A 17 -8.65 18.12 -14.60
N HIS A 18 -7.67 17.24 -14.40
CA HIS A 18 -6.83 16.76 -15.50
C HIS A 18 -7.50 15.64 -16.29
N PRO A 19 -7.51 15.69 -17.64
CA PRO A 19 -8.23 14.71 -18.47
C PRO A 19 -7.90 13.25 -18.19
N GLU A 20 -6.62 12.92 -17.96
CA GLU A 20 -6.19 11.53 -17.73
C GLU A 20 -6.54 11.00 -16.31
N THR A 21 -6.83 11.88 -15.36
CA THR A 21 -7.13 11.48 -13.96
C THR A 21 -8.54 11.83 -13.52
N ALA A 22 -9.26 12.65 -14.29
CA ALA A 22 -10.62 13.08 -13.98
C ALA A 22 -11.62 11.92 -13.83
N LEU A 23 -11.37 10.79 -14.49
CA LEU A 23 -12.21 9.59 -14.35
C LEU A 23 -12.25 9.05 -12.90
N TYR A 24 -11.25 9.35 -12.08
CA TYR A 24 -11.19 8.97 -10.67
C TYR A 24 -11.84 9.97 -9.73
N SER A 25 -12.41 11.08 -10.22
CA SER A 25 -12.99 12.15 -9.39
C SER A 25 -14.06 11.63 -8.43
N GLY A 26 -14.91 10.71 -8.87
CA GLY A 26 -15.93 10.11 -8.02
C GLY A 26 -15.35 9.41 -6.80
N VAL A 27 -14.26 8.66 -6.97
CA VAL A 27 -13.58 7.98 -5.87
C VAL A 27 -12.85 8.98 -4.96
N MET A 28 -12.26 10.03 -5.53
CA MET A 28 -11.59 11.09 -4.75
C MET A 28 -12.55 11.82 -3.82
N LEU A 29 -13.83 11.91 -4.20
CA LEU A 29 -14.88 12.52 -3.39
C LEU A 29 -15.53 11.54 -2.38
N MET A 30 -15.24 10.23 -2.48
CA MET A 30 -15.74 9.25 -1.52
C MET A 30 -14.97 9.34 -0.20
N GLY A 31 -15.72 9.24 0.91
CA GLY A 31 -15.15 9.23 2.25
C GLY A 31 -14.45 10.56 2.61
N LYS A 32 -13.55 10.47 3.57
CA LYS A 32 -12.76 11.61 4.06
C LYS A 32 -11.30 11.46 3.67
N SER A 33 -10.65 12.57 3.32
CA SER A 33 -9.21 12.68 3.14
C SER A 33 -8.66 13.58 4.24
N GLU A 34 -7.89 13.03 5.18
CA GLU A 34 -7.44 13.70 6.40
C GLU A 34 -5.92 13.69 6.50
N VAL A 35 -5.35 14.78 7.01
CA VAL A 35 -3.93 14.87 7.39
C VAL A 35 -3.81 14.51 8.87
N SER A 36 -2.87 13.62 9.19
CA SER A 36 -2.57 13.16 10.55
C SER A 36 -1.18 13.61 10.98
N GLU A 37 -1.03 13.98 12.24
CA GLU A 37 0.27 14.32 12.84
C GLU A 37 1.15 13.07 13.12
N LYS A 38 0.58 11.87 13.05
CA LYS A 38 1.31 10.62 13.32
C LYS A 38 2.29 10.27 12.20
N PRO A 39 3.46 9.70 12.53
CA PRO A 39 4.45 9.25 11.55
C PRO A 39 4.02 7.93 10.90
N PHE A 40 3.63 7.98 9.66
CA PHE A 40 3.39 6.91 8.69
C PHE A 40 3.51 7.52 7.30
N THR A 41 3.21 6.82 6.22
CA THR A 41 3.18 7.38 4.86
C THR A 41 1.77 7.91 4.52
N ALA A 42 0.94 7.06 3.97
CA ALA A 42 -0.48 7.28 3.75
C ALA A 42 -1.18 5.91 3.84
N TYR A 43 -2.48 5.88 4.01
CA TYR A 43 -3.27 4.66 3.88
C TYR A 43 -4.75 4.94 3.64
N THR A 44 -5.44 3.93 3.11
CA THR A 44 -6.89 3.94 3.00
C THR A 44 -7.52 2.74 3.71
N ASP A 45 -8.75 2.92 4.19
CA ASP A 45 -9.57 1.81 4.71
C ASP A 45 -10.58 1.29 3.68
N GLY A 46 -10.37 1.64 2.41
CA GLY A 46 -11.27 1.32 1.31
C GLY A 46 -12.35 2.37 1.07
N VAL A 47 -12.44 3.39 1.94
CA VAL A 47 -13.36 4.53 1.81
C VAL A 47 -12.66 5.83 2.19
N ASN A 48 -12.09 5.90 3.41
CA ASN A 48 -11.39 7.08 3.92
C ASN A 48 -9.89 6.96 3.63
N LYS A 49 -9.21 8.08 3.49
CA LYS A 49 -7.78 8.17 3.23
C LYS A 49 -7.13 9.03 4.31
N LYS A 50 -6.01 8.59 4.81
CA LYS A 50 -5.20 9.34 5.77
C LYS A 50 -3.79 9.52 5.26
N TYR A 51 -3.28 10.71 5.42
CA TYR A 51 -1.97 11.14 4.94
C TYR A 51 -1.16 11.67 6.13
N SER A 52 0.05 11.19 6.29
CA SER A 52 0.93 11.68 7.35
C SER A 52 1.45 13.07 7.01
N LYS A 53 1.35 14.00 7.95
CA LYS A 53 1.92 15.34 7.79
C LYS A 53 3.45 15.29 7.67
N PRO A 54 4.20 14.57 8.54
CA PRO A 54 5.64 14.40 8.38
C PRO A 54 6.04 13.85 7.01
N PHE A 55 5.25 12.94 6.44
CA PHE A 55 5.54 12.38 5.11
C PHE A 55 5.28 13.40 4.00
N ILE A 56 4.12 14.10 4.03
CA ILE A 56 3.84 15.18 3.04
C ILE A 56 4.92 16.26 3.09
N GLU A 57 5.49 16.55 4.26
CA GLU A 57 6.56 17.54 4.40
C GLU A 57 7.86 17.12 3.71
N LYS A 58 8.17 15.82 3.68
CA LYS A 58 9.33 15.27 2.97
C LYS A 58 9.13 15.31 1.43
N ILE A 59 7.89 15.23 0.95
CA ILE A 59 7.58 15.29 -0.49
C ILE A 59 7.74 16.72 -0.99
N THR A 60 8.79 16.98 -1.77
CA THR A 60 9.09 18.31 -2.34
C THR A 60 8.36 18.55 -3.66
N SER A 61 8.12 17.51 -4.46
CA SER A 61 7.43 17.58 -5.74
C SER A 61 5.90 17.52 -5.57
N ASP A 62 5.20 18.49 -6.15
CA ASP A 62 3.73 18.46 -6.19
C ASP A 62 3.21 17.33 -7.11
N ALA A 63 3.97 16.92 -8.14
CA ALA A 63 3.63 15.76 -8.96
C ALA A 63 3.70 14.44 -8.17
N GLN A 64 4.70 14.27 -7.31
CA GLN A 64 4.77 13.12 -6.39
C GLN A 64 3.65 13.14 -5.35
N LEU A 65 3.28 14.31 -4.80
CA LEU A 65 2.14 14.41 -3.90
C LEU A 65 0.83 14.05 -4.60
N ARG A 66 0.65 14.48 -5.85
CA ARG A 66 -0.49 14.04 -6.66
C ARG A 66 -0.45 12.54 -6.94
N GLY A 67 0.74 11.97 -7.18
CA GLY A 67 0.93 10.52 -7.29
C GLY A 67 0.48 9.78 -6.04
N LEU A 68 0.90 10.21 -4.85
CA LEU A 68 0.46 9.64 -3.57
C LEU A 68 -1.07 9.73 -3.38
N VAL A 69 -1.66 10.89 -3.68
CA VAL A 69 -3.12 11.07 -3.58
C VAL A 69 -3.84 10.12 -4.53
N LEU A 70 -3.36 9.98 -5.75
CA LEU A 70 -3.97 9.07 -6.73
C LEU A 70 -3.81 7.61 -6.29
N HIS A 71 -2.65 7.23 -5.74
CA HIS A 71 -2.35 5.90 -5.22
C HIS A 71 -3.41 5.44 -4.21
N GLU A 72 -3.65 6.20 -3.15
CA GLU A 72 -4.67 5.87 -2.15
C GLU A 72 -6.09 5.76 -2.74
N ASN A 73 -6.39 6.62 -3.70
CA ASN A 73 -7.69 6.59 -4.37
C ASN A 73 -7.83 5.41 -5.34
N LEU A 74 -6.75 4.92 -5.95
CA LEU A 74 -6.77 3.74 -6.81
C LEU A 74 -7.02 2.46 -6.01
N HIS A 75 -6.48 2.31 -4.79
CA HIS A 75 -6.83 1.20 -3.90
C HIS A 75 -8.34 1.11 -3.66
N VAL A 76 -8.98 2.28 -3.46
CA VAL A 76 -10.44 2.38 -3.29
C VAL A 76 -11.17 2.05 -4.61
N ALA A 77 -10.72 2.64 -5.73
CA ALA A 77 -11.33 2.43 -7.05
C ALA A 77 -11.32 0.96 -7.48
N LEU A 78 -10.19 0.29 -7.26
CA LEU A 78 -9.99 -1.12 -7.60
C LEU A 78 -10.63 -2.07 -6.59
N LYS A 79 -11.15 -1.54 -5.46
CA LYS A 79 -11.73 -2.31 -4.35
C LYS A 79 -10.78 -3.41 -3.86
N GLN A 80 -9.49 -3.08 -3.73
CA GLN A 80 -8.46 -4.09 -3.45
C GLN A 80 -8.65 -4.75 -2.08
N ILE A 81 -9.13 -4.02 -1.06
CA ILE A 81 -9.43 -4.59 0.26
C ILE A 81 -10.50 -5.68 0.19
N PRO A 82 -11.74 -5.41 -0.24
CA PRO A 82 -12.77 -6.43 -0.25
C PRO A 82 -12.47 -7.56 -1.23
N ARG A 83 -11.82 -7.26 -2.36
CA ARG A 83 -11.45 -8.27 -3.39
C ARG A 83 -10.24 -9.11 -3.02
N GLY A 84 -9.33 -8.56 -2.20
CA GLY A 84 -8.10 -9.21 -1.75
C GLY A 84 -8.20 -9.85 -0.36
N LYS A 85 -9.38 -9.90 0.26
CA LYS A 85 -9.57 -10.34 1.66
C LYS A 85 -8.93 -11.69 1.98
N ASP A 86 -8.97 -12.64 1.07
CA ASP A 86 -8.33 -13.95 1.20
C ASP A 86 -6.80 -13.85 1.17
N MET A 87 -6.25 -13.04 0.26
CA MET A 87 -4.82 -12.79 0.12
C MET A 87 -4.26 -12.08 1.36
N PHE A 88 -4.96 -11.06 1.87
CA PHE A 88 -4.57 -10.36 3.10
C PHE A 88 -4.60 -11.26 4.35
N LYS A 89 -5.51 -12.22 4.41
CA LYS A 89 -5.54 -13.21 5.48
C LYS A 89 -4.43 -14.25 5.38
N GLU A 90 -4.00 -14.55 4.18
CA GLU A 90 -2.99 -15.57 3.91
C GLU A 90 -1.58 -15.00 4.13
N ASP A 91 -1.24 -13.88 3.50
CA ASP A 91 0.01 -13.14 3.68
C ASP A 91 -0.23 -11.65 3.38
N SER A 92 -0.41 -10.85 4.43
CA SER A 92 -0.73 -9.43 4.30
C SER A 92 0.39 -8.64 3.61
N LYS A 93 1.66 -8.97 3.87
CA LYS A 93 2.80 -8.29 3.27
C LYS A 93 2.86 -8.49 1.76
N ILE A 94 2.73 -9.73 1.29
CA ILE A 94 2.67 -10.00 -0.16
C ILE A 94 1.42 -9.39 -0.78
N ALA A 95 0.28 -9.39 -0.07
CA ALA A 95 -0.95 -8.79 -0.58
C ALA A 95 -0.82 -7.26 -0.75
N ASN A 96 -0.19 -6.56 0.21
CA ASN A 96 0.12 -5.15 0.09
C ASN A 96 1.03 -4.88 -1.10
N MET A 97 2.17 -5.59 -1.21
CA MET A 97 3.06 -5.43 -2.36
C MET A 97 2.35 -5.64 -3.70
N ALA A 98 1.53 -6.68 -3.80
CA ALA A 98 0.77 -6.96 -5.02
C ALA A 98 -0.23 -5.85 -5.36
N ALA A 99 -0.88 -5.27 -4.34
CA ALA A 99 -1.77 -4.14 -4.49
C ALA A 99 -1.03 -2.91 -5.02
N ASP A 100 0.13 -2.62 -4.44
CA ASP A 100 0.96 -1.45 -4.77
C ASP A 100 1.57 -1.56 -6.18
N PHE A 101 2.09 -2.73 -6.57
CA PHE A 101 2.59 -2.93 -7.93
C PHE A 101 1.51 -2.59 -8.98
N VAL A 102 0.27 -3.03 -8.76
CA VAL A 102 -0.85 -2.75 -9.69
C VAL A 102 -1.19 -1.26 -9.73
N VAL A 103 -1.29 -0.62 -8.56
CA VAL A 103 -1.61 0.81 -8.47
C VAL A 103 -0.50 1.66 -9.09
N ASN A 104 0.76 1.33 -8.77
CA ASN A 104 1.91 2.06 -9.28
C ASN A 104 2.11 1.88 -10.78
N ASP A 105 1.76 0.72 -11.35
CA ASP A 105 1.74 0.55 -12.80
C ASP A 105 0.75 1.50 -13.47
N ILE A 106 -0.46 1.65 -12.93
CA ILE A 106 -1.45 2.60 -13.45
C ILE A 106 -0.90 4.04 -13.40
N ILE A 107 -0.31 4.45 -12.26
CA ILE A 107 0.24 5.80 -12.10
C ILE A 107 1.42 6.05 -13.05
N TYR A 108 2.31 5.07 -13.18
CA TYR A 108 3.48 5.16 -14.07
C TYR A 108 3.07 5.40 -15.52
N ASN A 109 1.97 4.79 -15.97
CA ASN A 109 1.47 4.89 -17.33
C ASN A 109 0.67 6.18 -17.61
N ILE A 110 0.35 6.99 -16.60
CA ILE A 110 -0.23 8.32 -16.80
C ILE A 110 0.88 9.28 -17.23
N GLN A 111 0.84 9.73 -18.50
CA GLN A 111 1.88 10.57 -19.11
C GLN A 111 1.50 12.05 -19.21
N GLY A 112 0.25 12.40 -18.85
CA GLY A 112 -0.27 13.75 -18.98
C GLY A 112 0.54 14.81 -18.23
N THR A 113 0.58 16.02 -18.76
CA THR A 113 1.27 17.18 -18.20
C THR A 113 0.29 18.28 -17.82
N ILE A 114 0.66 19.08 -16.82
CA ILE A 114 -0.10 20.27 -16.45
C ILE A 114 0.03 21.31 -17.56
N SER A 115 -1.10 21.86 -18.00
CA SER A 115 -1.12 22.90 -19.03
C SER A 115 -0.18 24.07 -18.69
N GLY A 116 0.73 24.38 -19.61
CA GLY A 116 1.65 25.53 -19.52
C GLY A 116 2.98 25.27 -18.82
N GLY A 117 3.29 24.06 -18.31
CA GLY A 117 4.50 23.85 -17.53
C GLY A 117 5.39 22.67 -17.89
N GLY A 118 4.94 21.76 -18.74
CA GLY A 118 5.71 20.53 -19.05
C GLY A 118 5.89 19.57 -17.87
N GLU A 119 5.41 19.93 -16.64
CA GLU A 119 5.43 19.05 -15.48
C GLU A 119 4.36 17.94 -15.62
N ARG A 120 4.74 16.70 -15.32
CA ARG A 120 3.78 15.59 -15.30
C ARG A 120 2.70 15.82 -14.26
N ILE A 121 1.47 15.40 -14.57
CA ILE A 121 0.36 15.49 -13.60
C ILE A 121 0.64 14.63 -12.37
N VAL A 122 1.21 13.46 -12.55
CA VAL A 122 1.61 12.54 -11.46
C VAL A 122 3.02 12.00 -11.67
N LEU A 123 3.71 11.76 -10.56
CA LEU A 123 4.94 10.97 -10.50
C LEU A 123 4.83 10.00 -9.32
N LEU A 124 5.42 8.84 -9.46
CA LEU A 124 5.61 7.94 -8.32
C LEU A 124 6.63 8.55 -7.34
N PRO A 125 6.48 8.32 -6.02
CA PRO A 125 7.55 8.53 -5.05
C PRO A 125 8.81 7.74 -5.43
N ASP A 126 9.98 8.21 -4.98
CA ASP A 126 11.28 7.66 -5.41
C ASP A 126 11.45 6.17 -5.08
N ASN A 127 10.85 5.71 -3.97
CA ASN A 127 10.95 4.32 -3.50
C ASN A 127 9.68 3.50 -3.80
N ALA A 128 8.81 3.95 -4.70
CA ALA A 128 7.58 3.23 -5.01
C ALA A 128 7.88 1.88 -5.66
N LEU A 129 7.13 0.85 -5.26
CA LEU A 129 7.18 -0.47 -5.87
C LEU A 129 6.72 -0.40 -7.33
N TYR A 130 7.64 -0.61 -8.27
CA TYR A 130 7.32 -0.67 -9.69
C TYR A 130 8.19 -1.70 -10.40
N ASP A 131 7.54 -2.54 -11.20
CA ASP A 131 8.23 -3.42 -12.14
C ASP A 131 7.39 -3.53 -13.42
N PRO A 132 7.93 -3.21 -14.60
CA PRO A 132 7.21 -3.27 -15.87
C PRO A 132 6.73 -4.66 -16.25
N MET A 133 7.26 -5.71 -15.63
CA MET A 133 6.82 -7.08 -15.78
C MET A 133 5.33 -7.24 -15.40
N PHE A 134 4.85 -6.46 -14.42
CA PHE A 134 3.47 -6.53 -13.96
C PHE A 134 2.49 -5.63 -14.73
N HIS A 135 2.92 -5.07 -15.86
CA HIS A 135 2.06 -4.23 -16.69
C HIS A 135 0.76 -4.95 -17.08
N ASN A 136 -0.38 -4.32 -16.76
CA ASN A 136 -1.74 -4.87 -16.95
C ASN A 136 -2.08 -6.14 -16.15
N TRP A 137 -1.27 -6.52 -15.17
CA TRP A 137 -1.63 -7.61 -14.27
C TRP A 137 -2.63 -7.12 -13.21
N ASN A 138 -3.51 -8.02 -12.77
CA ASN A 138 -4.35 -7.76 -11.60
C ASN A 138 -3.65 -8.20 -10.30
N MET A 139 -4.16 -7.70 -9.15
CA MET A 139 -3.58 -7.95 -7.84
C MET A 139 -3.38 -9.44 -7.53
N ARG A 140 -4.30 -10.33 -7.96
CA ARG A 140 -4.20 -11.77 -7.70
C ARG A 140 -3.10 -12.42 -8.52
N GLU A 141 -2.90 -12.00 -9.75
CA GLU A 141 -1.81 -12.48 -10.60
C GLU A 141 -0.45 -12.11 -9.99
N VAL A 142 -0.29 -10.84 -9.59
CA VAL A 142 0.93 -10.38 -8.92
C VAL A 142 1.15 -11.11 -7.60
N TYR A 143 0.11 -11.25 -6.76
CA TYR A 143 0.17 -11.97 -5.50
C TYR A 143 0.63 -13.42 -5.69
N ASN A 144 0.03 -14.14 -6.62
CA ASN A 144 0.38 -15.54 -6.89
C ASN A 144 1.82 -15.68 -7.40
N TYR A 145 2.28 -14.72 -8.22
CA TYR A 145 3.64 -14.70 -8.70
C TYR A 145 4.64 -14.53 -7.54
N ILE A 146 4.45 -13.50 -6.71
CA ILE A 146 5.32 -13.22 -5.56
C ILE A 146 5.30 -14.42 -4.57
N ARG A 147 4.13 -14.97 -4.30
CA ARG A 147 4.00 -16.19 -3.45
C ARG A 147 4.83 -17.35 -3.97
N LYS A 148 4.84 -17.57 -5.26
CA LYS A 148 5.60 -18.65 -5.90
C LYS A 148 7.11 -18.45 -5.78
N GLU A 149 7.59 -17.20 -5.82
CA GLU A 149 9.00 -16.86 -5.62
C GLU A 149 9.43 -16.93 -4.14
N ASN A 150 8.47 -16.95 -3.19
CA ASN A 150 8.73 -16.96 -1.75
C ASN A 150 8.11 -18.20 -1.05
N PRO A 151 8.49 -19.42 -1.41
CA PRO A 151 7.85 -20.64 -0.90
C PRO A 151 8.07 -20.86 0.61
N GLN A 152 9.12 -20.28 1.21
CA GLN A 152 9.41 -20.35 2.65
C GLN A 152 8.30 -19.71 3.49
N ARG A 153 7.64 -18.66 3.01
CA ARG A 153 6.55 -17.97 3.70
C ARG A 153 5.26 -18.83 3.77
N GLN A 154 5.18 -19.91 3.00
CA GLN A 154 4.05 -20.83 3.01
C GLN A 154 4.14 -21.86 4.15
N LYS A 155 5.33 -22.14 4.67
CA LYS A 155 5.58 -23.19 5.65
C LYS A 155 5.25 -22.79 7.10
N GLY A 156 5.13 -21.49 7.41
CA GLY A 156 4.91 -21.00 8.78
C GLY A 156 3.50 -21.19 9.34
N LYS A 157 2.48 -21.54 8.52
CA LYS A 157 1.07 -21.67 8.93
C LYS A 157 0.55 -23.12 9.03
N GLY A 158 1.40 -24.11 8.85
CA GLY A 158 0.96 -25.52 8.70
C GLY A 158 1.66 -26.52 9.59
N SER A 159 1.98 -26.22 10.87
CA SER A 159 2.43 -27.26 11.78
C SER A 159 2.01 -26.96 13.23
N SER A 160 0.71 -27.06 13.50
CA SER A 160 0.19 -27.32 14.84
C SER A 160 -0.84 -28.42 14.74
N GLY A 161 -0.33 -29.63 14.66
CA GLY A 161 -1.13 -30.86 14.62
C GLY A 161 -0.31 -32.05 15.00
N GLY A 162 -0.29 -32.40 16.31
CA GLY A 162 -0.11 -33.77 16.72
C GLY A 162 1.15 -34.13 17.48
N SER A 163 0.95 -34.28 18.73
CA SER A 163 1.27 -35.41 19.64
C SER A 163 2.07 -35.01 20.85
N GLY A 164 1.47 -35.23 22.00
CA GLY A 164 1.90 -34.88 23.32
C GLY A 164 3.21 -35.51 23.78
N ASN A 165 3.89 -34.86 24.68
CA ASN A 165 4.26 -35.41 25.98
C ASN A 165 4.59 -34.30 26.98
N GLU A 166 4.38 -34.59 28.24
CA GLU A 166 4.30 -33.73 29.39
C GLU A 166 5.63 -33.12 29.88
N GLN A 167 5.43 -32.02 30.63
CA GLN A 167 6.25 -31.49 31.74
C GLN A 167 7.52 -30.68 31.39
N ASN A 168 7.49 -29.35 31.52
CA ASN A 168 8.06 -28.66 32.68
C ASN A 168 7.68 -27.16 32.70
N ASN A 169 7.29 -26.70 33.91
CA ASN A 169 7.00 -25.31 34.26
C ASN A 169 8.25 -24.44 34.22
N ASN A 170 8.22 -23.34 33.41
CA ASN A 170 8.84 -22.09 33.82
C ASN A 170 8.24 -20.92 33.03
N PRO A 171 7.75 -19.84 33.68
CA PRO A 171 7.24 -18.66 32.96
C PRO A 171 8.42 -17.78 32.58
N SER A 172 8.79 -17.81 31.32
CA SER A 172 9.70 -16.82 30.72
C SER A 172 8.90 -15.95 29.78
N GLU A 173 9.00 -14.65 30.02
CA GLU A 173 8.47 -13.57 29.22
C GLU A 173 8.72 -13.82 27.73
N GLY A 174 7.63 -14.02 26.97
CA GLY A 174 7.68 -14.19 25.53
C GLY A 174 7.85 -12.82 24.83
N GLY A 175 9.09 -12.41 24.61
CA GLY A 175 9.37 -11.41 23.59
C GLY A 175 9.12 -12.05 22.23
N ASN A 176 8.24 -11.48 21.43
CA ASN A 176 8.14 -11.77 20.00
C ASN A 176 9.48 -11.44 19.37
N GLN A 177 10.30 -12.43 19.09
CA GLN A 177 11.40 -12.32 18.16
C GLN A 177 10.80 -12.47 16.74
N ASP A 178 10.47 -11.33 16.11
CA ASP A 178 10.35 -11.28 14.67
C ASP A 178 11.73 -11.66 14.11
N SER A 179 11.81 -12.81 13.46
CA SER A 179 13.03 -13.21 12.80
C SER A 179 13.23 -12.30 11.58
N ASP A 180 14.39 -11.62 11.48
CA ASP A 180 14.76 -10.73 10.37
C ASP A 180 14.53 -11.33 8.97
N GLY A 181 14.45 -12.65 8.86
CA GLY A 181 14.18 -13.37 7.60
C GLY A 181 12.75 -13.27 7.07
N ASP A 182 11.76 -12.90 7.92
CA ASP A 182 10.35 -12.80 7.51
C ASP A 182 10.01 -11.47 6.81
N ASN A 183 10.93 -10.51 6.83
CA ASN A 183 10.72 -9.19 6.24
C ASN A 183 11.21 -9.08 4.80
N ILE A 184 12.10 -9.98 4.35
CA ILE A 184 12.62 -9.94 2.98
C ILE A 184 11.69 -10.70 2.04
N ILE A 185 11.23 -10.03 1.00
CA ILE A 185 10.40 -10.61 -0.07
C ILE A 185 11.12 -10.47 -1.40
N LYS A 186 11.22 -11.59 -2.14
CA LYS A 186 11.83 -11.62 -3.48
C LYS A 186 10.77 -11.37 -4.54
N VAL A 187 11.07 -10.51 -5.48
CA VAL A 187 10.21 -10.23 -6.64
C VAL A 187 11.10 -10.04 -7.86
N ASN A 188 10.95 -10.89 -8.85
CA ASN A 188 11.69 -10.80 -10.12
C ASN A 188 13.22 -10.65 -9.91
N GLY A 189 13.79 -11.47 -9.01
CA GLY A 189 15.22 -11.46 -8.69
C GLY A 189 15.70 -10.28 -7.82
N LYS A 190 14.83 -9.36 -7.43
CA LYS A 190 15.12 -8.27 -6.50
C LYS A 190 14.63 -8.63 -5.10
N GLU A 191 15.33 -8.16 -4.09
CA GLU A 191 14.94 -8.31 -2.68
C GLU A 191 14.37 -7.00 -2.15
N TYR A 192 13.22 -7.09 -1.48
CA TYR A 192 12.53 -5.97 -0.84
C TYR A 192 12.44 -6.24 0.65
N ASP A 193 12.98 -5.31 1.44
CA ASP A 193 12.84 -5.34 2.90
C ASP A 193 11.54 -4.64 3.32
N MET A 194 10.63 -5.42 3.87
CA MET A 194 9.31 -4.98 4.32
C MET A 194 9.28 -4.62 5.81
N GLY A 195 10.43 -4.55 6.46
CA GLY A 195 10.55 -4.25 7.89
C GLY A 195 10.92 -2.79 8.22
N GLY A 196 11.14 -1.95 7.21
CA GLY A 196 11.52 -0.55 7.42
C GLY A 196 10.31 0.39 7.58
N ASP A 197 10.49 1.48 8.33
CA ASP A 197 9.48 2.56 8.52
C ASP A 197 9.06 3.27 7.22
N ASP A 198 9.78 3.04 6.12
CA ASP A 198 9.52 3.63 4.80
C ASP A 198 8.52 2.82 3.96
N PHE A 199 8.11 1.65 4.43
CA PHE A 199 7.15 0.82 3.73
C PHE A 199 5.73 1.20 4.17
N ASP A 200 4.86 1.40 3.19
CA ASP A 200 3.46 1.74 3.41
C ASP A 200 2.71 0.51 3.97
N GLU A 201 2.83 0.29 5.28
CA GLU A 201 1.98 -0.65 5.99
C GLU A 201 0.57 -0.07 6.04
N HIS A 202 -0.20 -0.38 5.02
CA HIS A 202 -1.64 -0.20 5.12
C HIS A 202 -2.13 -1.02 6.33
N ASP A 203 -2.64 -0.37 7.36
CA ASP A 203 -3.22 -1.02 8.56
C ASP A 203 -4.55 -1.72 8.20
N TRP A 204 -4.42 -2.77 7.39
CA TRP A 204 -5.55 -3.58 6.93
C TRP A 204 -6.04 -4.56 8.00
N GLU A 205 -5.15 -5.02 8.89
CA GLU A 205 -5.48 -6.03 9.89
C GLU A 205 -6.49 -5.53 10.91
N SER A 206 -6.41 -4.28 11.36
CA SER A 206 -7.34 -3.72 12.33
C SER A 206 -8.77 -3.56 11.79
N LYS A 207 -8.98 -3.63 10.46
CA LYS A 207 -10.24 -3.30 9.81
C LYS A 207 -10.93 -4.46 9.09
N ILE A 208 -10.20 -5.51 8.68
CA ILE A 208 -10.81 -6.73 8.17
C ILE A 208 -11.71 -7.40 9.23
N GLY A 209 -11.39 -7.22 10.53
CA GLY A 209 -12.19 -7.72 11.65
C GLY A 209 -13.48 -6.95 11.95
N ARG A 210 -13.66 -5.71 11.43
CA ARG A 210 -14.83 -4.87 11.73
C ARG A 210 -15.87 -4.79 10.62
N ALA A 211 -15.68 -5.46 9.51
CA ALA A 211 -16.63 -5.49 8.39
C ALA A 211 -17.71 -6.57 8.53
N HIS A 212 -18.02 -6.99 9.75
CA HIS A 212 -19.15 -7.87 10.05
C HIS A 212 -20.07 -7.17 11.05
N VAL A 213 -20.93 -6.29 10.58
CA VAL A 213 -22.32 -6.08 11.08
C VAL A 213 -23.14 -5.60 9.90
#